data_019eac3cfb0f1d9fe6809993139e12fd
#
_entry.id   019eac3cfb0f1d9fe6809993139e12fd
#
_cell.length_a   1.000
_cell.length_b   1.000
_cell.length_c   1.000
_cell.angle_alpha   90.00
_cell.angle_beta   90.00
_cell.angle_gamma   90.00
#
_symmetry.space_group_name_H-M   'P 1'
#
loop_
_entity.id
_entity.type
_entity.pdbx_description
1 polymer ?
#
loop_
_entity_poly.entity_id
_entity_poly.type
_entity_poly.pdbx_seq_one_letter_code
_entity_poly.pdbx_strand_id
1 'polypeptide(L)'
;LKVSRLTEEEQTARIDDITTRMDDKYGEGLALRFLAKEMLRDPFGFLTIWGTPGNAKSLLLVALVAEFCRSGRQAVYVNADDLVALLSPGEDTEVDGFRYVPGNPDANLNRLKSTPVLALDEMDKLKWSDWQVQKIGALIEYRHRQSEKLVTLFAMNKHPDRWPNAGG
;
A
#
# COMPACT_ATOMS: atom_id res chain seq x y z
N LEU A 1 -12.75 10.28 -8.93
CA LEU A 1 -12.15 9.28 -8.01
C LEU A 1 -11.54 10.03 -6.84
N LYS A 2 -12.21 9.96 -5.68
CA LYS A 2 -11.73 10.69 -4.50
C LYS A 2 -10.64 9.85 -3.83
N VAL A 3 -9.41 10.39 -3.85
CA VAL A 3 -8.38 10.09 -2.88
C VAL A 3 -7.63 8.78 -3.07
N SER A 4 -6.89 8.67 -4.11
CA SER A 4 -6.01 7.51 -4.23
C SER A 4 -4.52 7.83 -4.07
N ARG A 5 -4.09 9.11 -4.13
CA ARG A 5 -2.70 9.50 -4.37
C ARG A 5 -2.12 8.87 -5.65
N LEU A 6 -2.98 8.39 -6.51
CA LEU A 6 -2.61 7.87 -7.81
C LEU A 6 -2.61 9.02 -8.82
N THR A 7 -1.61 9.03 -9.69
CA THR A 7 -1.59 9.91 -10.87
C THR A 7 -2.78 9.62 -11.79
N GLU A 8 -3.08 10.51 -12.72
CA GLU A 8 -4.15 10.28 -13.70
C GLU A 8 -3.93 9.00 -14.51
N GLU A 9 -2.69 8.71 -14.89
CA GLU A 9 -2.32 7.48 -15.59
C GLU A 9 -2.55 6.23 -14.70
N GLU A 10 -2.09 6.26 -13.46
CA GLU A 10 -2.28 5.15 -12.52
C GLU A 10 -3.76 4.88 -12.21
N GLN A 11 -4.62 5.89 -12.25
CA GLN A 11 -6.06 5.70 -12.09
C GLN A 11 -6.70 4.90 -13.23
N THR A 12 -6.04 4.79 -14.37
CA THR A 12 -6.49 3.97 -15.50
C THR A 12 -6.06 2.50 -15.39
N ALA A 13 -5.14 2.17 -14.49
CA ALA A 13 -4.61 0.82 -14.34
C ALA A 13 -5.72 -0.23 -14.12
N ARG A 14 -5.60 -1.37 -14.80
CA ARG A 14 -6.51 -2.51 -14.70
C ARG A 14 -5.78 -3.75 -14.25
N ILE A 15 -6.45 -4.59 -13.48
CA ILE A 15 -5.88 -5.88 -13.06
C ILE A 15 -5.60 -6.79 -14.26
N ASP A 16 -6.45 -6.73 -15.29
CA ASP A 16 -6.29 -7.55 -16.48
C ASP A 16 -5.06 -7.17 -17.34
N ASP A 17 -4.56 -5.94 -17.20
CA ASP A 17 -3.37 -5.46 -17.92
C ASP A 17 -2.05 -5.85 -17.23
N ILE A 18 -2.13 -6.51 -16.07
CA ILE A 18 -0.94 -6.88 -15.30
C ILE A 18 -0.26 -8.07 -15.96
N THR A 19 0.97 -7.86 -16.38
CA THR A 19 1.88 -8.89 -16.89
C THR A 19 3.16 -8.90 -16.07
N THR A 20 3.80 -10.05 -15.95
CA THR A 20 5.10 -10.19 -15.32
C THR A 20 6.14 -10.65 -16.34
N ARG A 21 7.42 -10.46 -16.05
CA ARG A 21 8.51 -10.96 -16.91
C ARG A 21 8.51 -12.48 -17.05
N MET A 22 7.81 -13.17 -16.17
CA MET A 22 7.74 -14.63 -16.09
C MET A 22 6.39 -15.19 -16.55
N ASP A 23 5.47 -14.34 -17.00
CA ASP A 23 4.09 -14.74 -17.37
C ASP A 23 4.06 -15.90 -18.36
N ASP A 24 4.89 -15.84 -19.40
CA ASP A 24 4.93 -16.85 -20.45
C ASP A 24 5.48 -18.18 -19.97
N LYS A 25 6.27 -18.18 -18.89
CA LYS A 25 6.97 -19.35 -18.43
C LYS A 25 6.33 -20.05 -17.24
N TYR A 26 5.79 -19.28 -16.28
CA TYR A 26 5.30 -19.79 -14.99
C TYR A 26 3.88 -19.39 -14.61
N GLY A 27 3.21 -18.59 -15.42
CA GLY A 27 1.85 -18.12 -15.12
C GLY A 27 1.72 -17.21 -13.89
N GLU A 28 2.81 -16.57 -13.48
CA GLU A 28 2.82 -15.73 -12.27
C GLU A 28 1.84 -14.55 -12.36
N GLY A 29 1.73 -13.93 -13.54
CA GLY A 29 0.78 -12.84 -13.74
C GLY A 29 -0.67 -13.32 -13.63
N LEU A 30 -0.97 -14.53 -14.07
CA LEU A 30 -2.28 -15.13 -13.90
C LEU A 30 -2.61 -15.34 -12.41
N ALA A 31 -1.64 -15.84 -11.62
CA ALA A 31 -1.81 -16.01 -10.19
C ALA A 31 -2.04 -14.68 -9.47
N LEU A 32 -1.28 -13.63 -9.82
CA LEU A 32 -1.45 -12.29 -9.26
C LEU A 32 -2.82 -11.70 -9.61
N ARG A 33 -3.27 -11.81 -10.86
CA ARG A 33 -4.61 -11.36 -11.30
C ARG A 33 -5.72 -12.12 -10.58
N PHE A 34 -5.55 -13.42 -10.38
CA PHE A 34 -6.51 -14.23 -9.61
C PHE A 34 -6.61 -13.75 -8.16
N LEU A 35 -5.48 -13.61 -7.46
CA LEU A 35 -5.45 -13.11 -6.06
C LEU A 35 -6.06 -11.72 -5.94
N ALA A 36 -5.80 -10.84 -6.90
CA ALA A 36 -6.38 -9.51 -6.92
C ALA A 36 -7.91 -9.55 -7.07
N LYS A 37 -8.44 -10.39 -7.95
CA LYS A 37 -9.88 -10.56 -8.14
C LYS A 37 -10.55 -11.16 -6.91
N GLU A 38 -9.92 -12.12 -6.23
CA GLU A 38 -10.40 -12.66 -4.96
C GLU A 38 -10.45 -11.57 -3.87
N MET A 39 -9.40 -10.76 -3.76
CA MET A 39 -9.36 -9.63 -2.82
C MET A 39 -10.46 -8.59 -3.10
N LEU A 40 -10.83 -8.37 -4.35
CA LEU A 40 -11.94 -7.47 -4.70
C LEU A 40 -13.31 -8.08 -4.38
N ARG A 41 -13.44 -9.40 -4.52
CA ARG A 41 -14.69 -10.11 -4.26
C ARG A 41 -15.02 -10.15 -2.78
N ASP A 42 -14.02 -10.43 -1.95
CA ASP A 42 -14.15 -10.55 -0.49
C ASP A 42 -13.05 -9.74 0.20
N PRO A 43 -13.22 -8.41 0.27
CA PRO A 43 -12.17 -7.49 0.66
C PRO A 43 -12.05 -7.32 2.17
N PHE A 44 -11.21 -8.13 2.80
CA PHE A 44 -10.85 -8.02 4.21
C PHE A 44 -9.40 -8.44 4.48
N GLY A 45 -8.84 -8.02 5.59
CA GLY A 45 -7.56 -8.49 6.10
C GLY A 45 -6.35 -7.95 5.37
N PHE A 46 -5.34 -8.79 5.26
CA PHE A 46 -4.01 -8.44 4.75
C PHE A 46 -3.65 -9.25 3.51
N LEU A 47 -3.12 -8.56 2.50
CA LEU A 47 -2.47 -9.18 1.35
C LEU A 47 -1.05 -8.65 1.27
N THR A 48 -0.06 -9.54 1.35
CA THR A 48 1.36 -9.19 1.15
C THR A 48 1.90 -9.85 -0.09
N ILE A 49 2.43 -9.05 -1.00
CA ILE A 49 3.06 -9.48 -2.24
C ILE A 49 4.54 -9.17 -2.15
N TRP A 50 5.38 -10.18 -2.31
CA TRP A 50 6.83 -10.02 -2.24
C TRP A 50 7.55 -10.77 -3.36
N GLY A 51 8.76 -10.33 -3.68
CA GLY A 51 9.57 -10.94 -4.73
C GLY A 51 10.49 -9.94 -5.43
N THR A 52 11.26 -10.40 -6.39
CA THR A 52 12.26 -9.60 -7.09
C THR A 52 11.66 -8.35 -7.76
N PRO A 53 12.44 -7.27 -7.94
CA PRO A 53 12.01 -6.09 -8.68
C PRO A 53 11.60 -6.42 -10.11
N GLY A 54 10.63 -5.67 -10.64
CA GLY A 54 10.15 -5.83 -12.01
C GLY A 54 9.06 -6.88 -12.21
N ASN A 55 8.51 -7.48 -11.16
CA ASN A 55 7.41 -8.45 -11.21
C ASN A 55 6.03 -7.82 -10.95
N ALA A 56 5.82 -6.60 -11.41
CA ALA A 56 4.55 -5.89 -11.42
C ALA A 56 3.84 -5.74 -10.05
N LYS A 57 4.55 -5.91 -8.91
CA LYS A 57 3.95 -5.80 -7.56
C LYS A 57 3.31 -4.44 -7.31
N SER A 58 4.05 -3.36 -7.56
CA SER A 58 3.56 -1.99 -7.40
C SER A 58 2.38 -1.71 -8.34
N LEU A 59 2.46 -2.17 -9.59
CA LEU A 59 1.37 -2.03 -10.56
C LEU A 59 0.11 -2.76 -10.08
N LEU A 60 0.25 -3.93 -9.45
CA LEU A 60 -0.87 -4.65 -8.87
C LEU A 60 -1.52 -3.88 -7.72
N LEU A 61 -0.72 -3.28 -6.81
CA LEU A 61 -1.25 -2.43 -5.75
C LEU A 61 -2.00 -1.23 -6.31
N VAL A 62 -1.41 -0.55 -7.30
CA VAL A 62 -2.03 0.58 -7.99
C VAL A 62 -3.34 0.17 -8.64
N ALA A 63 -3.38 -0.95 -9.37
CA ALA A 63 -4.59 -1.45 -10.01
C ALA A 63 -5.67 -1.81 -8.99
N LEU A 64 -5.31 -2.46 -7.87
CA LEU A 64 -6.24 -2.76 -6.77
C LEU A 64 -6.84 -1.50 -6.16
N VAL A 65 -6.01 -0.51 -5.83
CA VAL A 65 -6.48 0.79 -5.29
C VAL A 65 -7.42 1.46 -6.28
N ALA A 66 -7.08 1.49 -7.56
CA ALA A 66 -7.93 2.06 -8.61
C ALA A 66 -9.28 1.32 -8.73
N GLU A 67 -9.29 -0.01 -8.67
CA GLU A 67 -10.54 -0.80 -8.69
C GLU A 67 -11.40 -0.56 -7.45
N PHE A 68 -10.81 -0.51 -6.25
CA PHE A 68 -11.55 -0.16 -5.03
C PHE A 68 -12.17 1.23 -5.14
N CYS A 69 -11.44 2.24 -5.64
CA CYS A 69 -11.98 3.58 -5.86
C CYS A 69 -13.12 3.57 -6.89
N ARG A 70 -12.99 2.81 -7.99
CA ARG A 70 -14.05 2.67 -9.00
C ARG A 70 -15.31 2.01 -8.43
N SER A 71 -15.16 1.07 -7.50
CA SER A 71 -16.28 0.46 -6.79
C SER A 71 -16.90 1.35 -5.70
N GLY A 72 -16.42 2.59 -5.54
CA GLY A 72 -16.92 3.55 -4.54
C GLY A 72 -16.31 3.38 -3.15
N ARG A 73 -15.34 2.47 -2.96
CA ARG A 73 -14.65 2.29 -1.69
C ARG A 73 -13.45 3.23 -1.60
N GLN A 74 -13.29 3.89 -0.46
CA GLN A 74 -12.13 4.74 -0.23
C GLN A 74 -10.86 3.88 -0.13
N ALA A 75 -9.88 4.17 -0.98
CA ALA A 75 -8.59 3.48 -1.00
C ALA A 75 -7.44 4.48 -1.16
N VAL A 76 -6.33 4.20 -0.51
CA VAL A 76 -5.14 5.07 -0.52
C VAL A 76 -3.90 4.22 -0.79
N TYR A 77 -3.08 4.69 -1.73
CA TYR A 77 -1.75 4.15 -2.02
C TYR A 77 -0.69 5.05 -1.40
N VAL A 78 0.26 4.46 -0.71
CA VAL A 78 1.37 5.16 -0.06
C VAL A 78 2.66 4.36 -0.28
N ASN A 79 3.66 4.95 -0.89
CA ASN A 79 4.99 4.35 -0.92
C ASN A 79 5.79 4.69 0.36
N ALA A 80 6.95 4.07 0.53
CA ALA A 80 7.75 4.23 1.73
C ALA A 80 8.22 5.68 1.95
N ASP A 81 8.64 6.38 0.90
CA ASP A 81 9.11 7.78 0.98
C ASP A 81 7.97 8.72 1.39
N ASP A 82 6.80 8.53 0.81
CA ASP A 82 5.58 9.26 1.16
C ASP A 82 5.14 8.99 2.61
N LEU A 83 5.27 7.74 3.07
CA LEU A 83 4.92 7.39 4.45
C LEU A 83 5.86 8.08 5.44
N VAL A 84 7.16 8.18 5.12
CA VAL A 84 8.11 8.97 5.92
C VAL A 84 7.67 10.42 6.00
N ALA A 85 7.33 11.04 4.87
CA ALA A 85 6.85 12.43 4.84
C ALA A 85 5.57 12.61 5.66
N LEU A 86 4.62 11.67 5.56
CA LEU A 86 3.37 11.69 6.32
C LEU A 86 3.57 11.58 7.83
N LEU A 87 4.56 10.83 8.27
CA LEU A 87 4.84 10.57 9.68
C LEU A 87 5.85 11.55 10.29
N SER A 88 6.62 12.27 9.48
CA SER A 88 7.62 13.22 9.98
C SER A 88 6.97 14.53 10.41
N PRO A 89 7.39 15.11 11.55
CA PRO A 89 7.04 16.48 11.87
C PRO A 89 7.77 17.41 10.88
N GLY A 90 7.06 18.14 10.09
CA GLY A 90 7.64 19.02 9.06
C GLY A 90 6.79 20.24 8.79
N GLU A 91 7.38 21.25 8.18
CA GLU A 91 6.71 22.42 7.67
C GLU A 91 5.77 22.05 6.50
N ASP A 92 4.73 22.84 6.35
CA ASP A 92 3.65 22.70 5.37
C ASP A 92 4.12 22.34 3.95
N THR A 93 4.05 21.09 3.58
CA THR A 93 4.19 20.66 2.19
C THR A 93 2.86 20.09 1.72
N GLU A 94 2.22 20.79 0.79
CA GLU A 94 1.07 20.26 0.05
C GLU A 94 1.51 19.05 -0.78
N VAL A 95 0.95 17.90 -0.47
CA VAL A 95 1.04 16.72 -1.32
C VAL A 95 -0.33 16.47 -1.92
N ASP A 96 -0.38 16.50 -3.25
CA ASP A 96 -1.58 16.49 -4.08
C ASP A 96 -2.68 15.49 -3.67
N GLY A 97 -3.89 16.00 -3.51
CA GLY A 97 -5.15 15.26 -3.59
C GLY A 97 -5.66 14.58 -2.31
N PHE A 98 -4.83 14.29 -1.33
CA PHE A 98 -5.22 13.88 0.01
C PHE A 98 -5.14 15.10 0.91
N ARG A 99 -6.22 15.46 1.62
CA ARG A 99 -6.15 16.51 2.61
C ARG A 99 -5.22 16.08 3.74
N TYR A 100 -3.97 16.25 3.46
CA TYR A 100 -2.86 16.12 4.32
C TYR A 100 -2.97 17.23 5.38
N VAL A 101 -2.74 16.91 6.64
CA VAL A 101 -2.57 17.92 7.67
C VAL A 101 -1.07 18.12 7.81
N PRO A 102 -0.51 19.18 7.20
CA PRO A 102 0.91 19.46 7.28
C PRO A 102 1.33 19.53 8.74
N GLY A 103 2.51 18.99 9.04
CA GLY A 103 3.07 19.07 10.39
C GLY A 103 2.33 18.30 11.49
N ASN A 104 1.33 17.46 11.18
CA ASN A 104 0.64 16.64 12.18
C ASN A 104 0.72 15.14 11.91
N PRO A 105 1.83 14.48 12.29
CA PRO A 105 2.04 13.05 12.10
C PRO A 105 0.94 12.17 12.72
N ASP A 106 0.42 12.57 13.87
CA ASP A 106 -0.59 11.79 14.58
C ASP A 106 -1.96 11.84 13.87
N ALA A 107 -2.33 13.00 13.33
CA ALA A 107 -3.54 13.12 12.52
C ALA A 107 -3.42 12.27 11.23
N ASN A 108 -2.27 12.30 10.59
CA ASN A 108 -2.00 11.49 9.40
C ASN A 108 -2.03 9.99 9.71
N LEU A 109 -1.39 9.58 10.80
CA LEU A 109 -1.42 8.20 11.28
C LEU A 109 -2.86 7.73 11.55
N ASN A 110 -3.67 8.55 12.21
CA ASN A 110 -5.07 8.23 12.50
C ASN A 110 -5.92 8.10 11.23
N ARG A 111 -5.65 8.90 10.22
CA ARG A 111 -6.29 8.75 8.89
C ARG A 111 -5.90 7.45 8.21
N LEU A 112 -4.61 7.11 8.20
CA LEU A 112 -4.16 5.83 7.65
C LEU A 112 -4.76 4.63 8.41
N LYS A 113 -4.90 4.74 9.74
CA LYS A 113 -5.56 3.71 10.55
C LYS A 113 -7.00 3.48 10.13
N SER A 114 -7.76 4.55 9.85
CA SER A 114 -9.20 4.47 9.56
C SER A 114 -9.54 4.31 8.08
N THR A 115 -8.57 4.44 7.17
CA THR A 115 -8.79 4.28 5.73
C THR A 115 -9.26 2.85 5.40
N PRO A 116 -10.40 2.66 4.72
CA PRO A 116 -10.94 1.32 4.44
C PRO A 116 -9.96 0.41 3.70
N VAL A 117 -9.28 0.93 2.68
CA VAL A 117 -8.25 0.19 1.93
C VAL A 117 -6.95 1.00 1.93
N LEU A 118 -5.89 0.42 2.47
CA LEU A 118 -4.55 1.02 2.53
C LEU A 118 -3.55 0.12 1.80
N ALA A 119 -2.91 0.65 0.77
CA ALA A 119 -1.81 0.00 0.08
C ALA A 119 -0.48 0.66 0.48
N LEU A 120 0.45 -0.15 0.95
CA LEU A 120 1.79 0.25 1.39
C LEU A 120 2.83 -0.42 0.48
N ASP A 121 3.58 0.40 -0.27
CA ASP A 121 4.54 -0.09 -1.25
C ASP A 121 5.98 0.22 -0.87
N GLU A 122 6.89 -0.64 -1.32
CA GLU A 122 8.34 -0.50 -1.14
C GLU A 122 8.80 -0.38 0.32
N MET A 123 8.04 -0.93 1.26
CA MET A 123 8.28 -0.77 2.70
C MET A 123 9.65 -1.29 3.16
N ASP A 124 10.29 -2.16 2.39
CA ASP A 124 11.62 -2.70 2.63
C ASP A 124 12.75 -1.92 1.94
N LYS A 125 12.45 -0.82 1.26
CA LYS A 125 13.42 0.01 0.53
C LYS A 125 14.24 0.91 1.46
N LEU A 126 13.62 1.41 2.52
CA LEU A 126 14.22 2.38 3.42
C LEU A 126 14.76 1.73 4.70
N LYS A 127 15.76 2.39 5.28
CA LYS A 127 16.13 2.14 6.68
C LYS A 127 15.24 3.01 7.56
N TRP A 128 14.37 2.38 8.33
CA TRP A 128 13.47 3.04 9.23
C TRP A 128 14.17 3.37 10.55
N SER A 129 13.95 4.57 11.08
CA SER A 129 14.35 4.90 12.45
C SER A 129 13.46 4.17 13.47
N ASP A 130 13.93 3.98 14.69
CA ASP A 130 13.18 3.31 15.76
C ASP A 130 11.80 3.96 15.98
N TRP A 131 11.75 5.29 15.93
CA TRP A 131 10.51 6.03 16.04
C TRP A 131 9.52 5.74 14.90
N GLN A 132 10.01 5.68 13.66
CA GLN A 132 9.19 5.33 12.50
C GLN A 132 8.68 3.88 12.58
N VAL A 133 9.56 2.96 12.99
CA VAL A 133 9.17 1.55 13.22
C VAL A 133 8.06 1.44 14.25
N GLN A 134 8.13 2.19 15.37
CA GLN A 134 7.07 2.22 16.38
C GLN A 134 5.75 2.75 15.80
N LYS A 135 5.76 3.83 15.03
CA LYS A 135 4.55 4.41 14.41
C LYS A 135 3.94 3.47 13.38
N ILE A 136 4.76 2.87 12.53
CA ILE A 136 4.31 1.89 11.53
C ILE A 136 3.79 0.63 12.22
N GLY A 137 4.47 0.14 13.25
CA GLY A 137 4.01 -0.99 14.05
C GLY A 137 2.62 -0.74 14.65
N ALA A 138 2.41 0.45 15.24
CA ALA A 138 1.11 0.85 15.77
C ALA A 138 0.02 0.97 14.69
N LEU A 139 0.37 1.37 13.46
CA LEU A 139 -0.53 1.38 12.31
C LEU A 139 -0.95 -0.04 11.94
N ILE A 140 0.03 -0.93 11.76
CA ILE A 140 -0.21 -2.31 11.34
C ILE A 140 -1.02 -3.05 12.41
N GLU A 141 -0.65 -2.92 13.68
CA GLU A 141 -1.36 -3.55 14.79
C GLU A 141 -2.82 -3.09 14.90
N TYR A 142 -3.07 -1.79 14.77
CA TYR A 142 -4.43 -1.28 14.77
C TYR A 142 -5.24 -1.89 13.62
N ARG A 143 -4.69 -1.89 12.41
CA ARG A 143 -5.37 -2.41 11.22
C ARG A 143 -5.57 -3.93 11.30
N HIS A 144 -4.63 -4.65 11.90
CA HIS A 144 -4.76 -6.09 12.15
C HIS A 144 -5.95 -6.40 13.08
N ARG A 145 -6.12 -5.64 14.17
CA ARG A 145 -7.29 -5.77 15.06
C ARG A 145 -8.62 -5.45 14.38
N GLN A 146 -8.59 -4.70 13.29
CA GLN A 146 -9.76 -4.33 12.49
C GLN A 146 -9.80 -5.06 11.14
N SER A 147 -9.10 -6.17 11.02
CA SER A 147 -8.91 -6.88 9.73
C SER A 147 -10.20 -7.42 9.10
N GLU A 148 -11.26 -7.58 9.89
CA GLU A 148 -12.60 -7.93 9.36
C GLU A 148 -13.27 -6.78 8.57
N LYS A 149 -12.79 -5.54 8.74
CA LYS A 149 -13.39 -4.33 8.15
C LYS A 149 -12.44 -3.58 7.24
N LEU A 150 -11.14 -3.71 7.48
CA LEU A 150 -10.09 -2.97 6.80
C LEU A 150 -9.26 -3.88 5.93
N VAL A 151 -8.93 -3.40 4.74
CA VAL A 151 -8.01 -4.05 3.80
C VAL A 151 -6.65 -3.38 3.89
N THR A 152 -5.59 -4.17 4.07
CA THR A 152 -4.21 -3.69 4.05
C THR A 152 -3.40 -4.48 3.03
N LEU A 153 -2.84 -3.78 2.07
CA LEU A 153 -2.08 -4.36 0.97
C LEU A 153 -0.61 -3.96 1.12
N PHE A 154 0.29 -4.90 0.95
CA PHE A 154 1.73 -4.65 0.97
C PHE A 154 2.39 -5.14 -0.32
N ALA A 155 3.35 -4.35 -0.84
CA ALA A 155 4.31 -4.85 -1.81
C ALA A 155 5.74 -4.55 -1.32
N MET A 156 6.60 -5.55 -1.42
CA MET A 156 7.99 -5.44 -1.00
C MET A 156 8.90 -6.37 -1.82
N ASN A 157 10.20 -6.10 -1.82
CA ASN A 157 11.16 -6.90 -2.57
C ASN A 157 11.74 -8.04 -1.73
N LYS A 158 11.72 -7.91 -0.41
CA LYS A 158 12.23 -8.92 0.53
C LYS A 158 11.07 -9.71 1.14
N HIS A 159 11.37 -10.91 1.59
CA HIS A 159 10.42 -11.70 2.38
C HIS A 159 9.98 -10.92 3.63
N PRO A 160 8.70 -10.93 4.01
CA PRO A 160 8.20 -10.20 5.18
C PRO A 160 8.97 -10.43 6.47
N ASP A 161 9.44 -11.65 6.73
CA ASP A 161 10.24 -11.98 7.92
C ASP A 161 11.58 -11.22 8.02
N ARG A 162 11.99 -10.59 6.93
CA ARG A 162 13.21 -9.78 6.87
C ARG A 162 12.93 -8.27 7.00
N TRP A 163 11.70 -7.92 7.31
CA TRP A 163 11.27 -6.52 7.44
C TRP A 163 10.52 -6.31 8.78
N PRO A 164 10.70 -5.20 9.44
CA PRO A 164 11.90 -4.37 9.43
C PRO A 164 13.00 -5.07 10.23
N ASN A 165 14.20 -5.16 9.70
CA ASN A 165 15.34 -5.52 10.53
C ASN A 165 15.62 -4.35 11.49
N ALA A 166 14.91 -4.31 12.59
CA ALA A 166 15.30 -3.53 13.74
C ALA A 166 16.51 -4.23 14.37
N GLY A 167 17.68 -3.78 14.04
CA GLY A 167 18.91 -4.21 14.70
C GLY A 167 19.65 -5.36 14.01
N GLY A 168 20.54 -5.02 13.09
CA GLY A 168 21.66 -5.76 12.55
C GLY A 168 22.67 -4.76 12.07
#